data_98ecf84ebd177a6834189e135340d529
#
_entry.id   98ecf84ebd177a6834189e135340d529
#
_cell.length_a   1.000
_cell.length_b   1.000
_cell.length_c   1.000
_cell.angle_alpha   90.00
_cell.angle_beta   90.00
_cell.angle_gamma   90.00
#
_symmetry.space_group_name_H-M   'P 1'
#
loop_
_entity.id
_entity.type
_entity.pdbx_description
1 polymer ?
#
loop_
_entity_poly.entity_id
_entity_poly.type
_entity_poly.pdbx_seq_one_letter_code
_entity_poly.pdbx_strand_id
1 'polypeptide(L)'
;LAYSGLRKGELYALKWEDFDSENQLLTVSKSLGRIDGHAIEKGTKNTFSVRSIYLDDETCSILNKWKQETSREKWQLSVQPLSLDKEFMFTYCNRDGEIEPLHADYINNILKRIIRKHNLKKISPHGFRHTHATLMIEMGIDPVNTAKRLGHASSQITLDTYSHATKAGEKQSITKFAEYLNKAK
;
A
#
# COMPACT_ATOMS: atom_id res chain seq x y z
N LEU A 1 -0.51 -3.65 -1.00
CA LEU A 1 -0.44 -2.71 -2.13
C LEU A 1 -1.82 -2.39 -2.70
N ALA A 2 -2.64 -3.40 -3.04
CA ALA A 2 -3.96 -3.19 -3.66
C ALA A 2 -4.89 -2.38 -2.74
N TYR A 3 -5.03 -2.78 -1.49
CA TYR A 3 -5.95 -2.16 -0.52
C TYR A 3 -5.43 -0.86 0.12
N SER A 4 -4.13 -0.65 0.14
CA SER A 4 -3.53 0.53 0.78
C SER A 4 -3.07 1.61 -0.19
N GLY A 5 -2.86 1.28 -1.47
CA GLY A 5 -2.30 2.19 -2.46
C GLY A 5 -0.85 2.61 -2.20
N LEU A 6 -0.12 1.93 -1.33
CA LEU A 6 1.27 2.24 -0.99
C LEU A 6 2.22 2.11 -2.19
N ARG A 7 3.28 2.92 -2.20
CA ARG A 7 4.42 2.68 -3.08
C ARG A 7 5.19 1.45 -2.59
N LYS A 8 5.84 0.73 -3.50
CA LYS A 8 6.64 -0.46 -3.16
C LYS A 8 7.68 -0.18 -2.07
N GLY A 9 8.41 0.93 -2.18
CA GLY A 9 9.42 1.31 -1.19
C GLY A 9 8.83 1.70 0.18
N GLU A 10 7.63 2.29 0.20
CA GLU A 10 6.89 2.58 1.44
C GLU A 10 6.50 1.27 2.14
N LEU A 11 5.92 0.31 1.39
CA LEU A 11 5.58 -1.00 1.92
C LEU A 11 6.79 -1.71 2.54
N TYR A 12 7.95 -1.66 1.87
CA TYR A 12 9.17 -2.33 2.35
C TYR A 12 9.75 -1.68 3.61
N ALA A 13 9.47 -0.39 3.85
CA ALA A 13 9.94 0.34 5.02
C ALA A 13 9.05 0.19 6.25
N LEU A 14 7.85 -0.41 6.11
CA LEU A 14 6.92 -0.55 7.22
C LEU A 14 7.49 -1.43 8.34
N LYS A 15 7.34 -0.92 9.55
CA LYS A 15 7.63 -1.64 10.81
C LYS A 15 6.35 -1.87 11.58
N TRP A 16 6.37 -2.79 12.54
CA TRP A 16 5.18 -3.06 13.36
C TRP A 16 4.74 -1.87 14.21
N GLU A 17 5.67 -0.96 14.57
CA GLU A 17 5.36 0.32 15.22
C GLU A 17 4.50 1.27 14.36
N ASP A 18 4.52 1.09 13.04
CA ASP A 18 3.74 1.91 12.10
C ASP A 18 2.27 1.47 12.00
N PHE A 19 1.91 0.31 12.57
CA PHE A 19 0.56 -0.27 12.50
C PHE A 19 -0.13 -0.26 13.85
N ASP A 20 -1.11 0.62 14.00
CA ASP A 20 -2.04 0.66 15.12
C ASP A 20 -3.26 -0.20 14.79
N SER A 21 -3.27 -1.41 15.36
CA SER A 21 -4.34 -2.39 15.12
C SER A 21 -5.66 -2.00 15.78
N GLU A 22 -5.62 -1.25 16.89
CA GLU A 22 -6.82 -0.85 17.63
C GLU A 22 -7.59 0.25 16.88
N ASN A 23 -6.84 1.22 16.33
CA ASN A 23 -7.41 2.32 15.57
C ASN A 23 -7.44 2.05 14.05
N GLN A 24 -7.01 0.86 13.61
CA GLN A 24 -6.95 0.46 12.20
C GLN A 24 -6.14 1.43 11.34
N LEU A 25 -5.08 1.98 11.91
CA LEU A 25 -4.30 3.05 11.31
C LEU A 25 -2.91 2.57 10.92
N LEU A 26 -2.50 2.89 9.70
CA LEU A 26 -1.16 2.60 9.19
C LEU A 26 -0.45 3.91 8.88
N THR A 27 0.65 4.17 9.57
CA THR A 27 1.49 5.36 9.38
C THR A 27 2.58 5.10 8.34
N VAL A 28 2.66 5.96 7.35
CA VAL A 28 3.65 5.90 6.27
C VAL A 28 4.56 7.11 6.40
N SER A 29 5.78 6.91 6.87
CA SER A 29 6.75 7.99 7.11
C SER A 29 8.08 7.80 6.39
N LYS A 30 8.33 6.59 5.88
CA LYS A 30 9.63 6.19 5.33
C LYS A 30 9.45 5.44 4.02
N SER A 31 10.54 5.32 3.27
CA SER A 31 10.63 4.50 2.07
C SER A 31 11.98 3.78 2.07
N LEU A 32 11.97 2.48 1.80
CA LEU A 32 13.19 1.70 1.67
C LEU A 32 13.70 1.79 0.23
N GLY A 33 14.91 2.27 0.09
CA GLY A 33 15.69 2.22 -1.14
C GLY A 33 16.90 1.30 -0.98
N ARG A 34 17.70 1.14 -2.03
CA ARG A 34 19.00 0.48 -1.97
C ARG A 34 20.08 1.35 -2.57
N ILE A 35 21.25 1.36 -1.94
CA ILE A 35 22.49 1.94 -2.47
C ILE A 35 23.56 0.88 -2.28
N ASP A 36 24.29 0.55 -3.33
CA ASP A 36 25.35 -0.47 -3.35
C ASP A 36 24.92 -1.83 -2.75
N GLY A 37 23.68 -2.25 -3.05
CA GLY A 37 23.12 -3.52 -2.56
C GLY A 37 22.55 -3.46 -1.14
N HIS A 38 22.84 -2.46 -0.33
CA HIS A 38 22.37 -2.31 1.03
C HIS A 38 21.02 -1.59 1.10
N ALA A 39 20.14 -2.09 1.98
CA ALA A 39 18.86 -1.45 2.26
C ALA A 39 19.10 -0.13 3.03
N ILE A 40 18.58 0.97 2.51
CA ILE A 40 18.67 2.28 3.14
C ILE A 40 17.28 2.84 3.36
N GLU A 41 16.94 3.10 4.62
CA GLU A 41 15.74 3.86 4.95
C GLU A 41 15.96 5.31 4.53
N LYS A 42 15.11 5.80 3.64
CA LYS A 42 15.06 7.21 3.26
C LYS A 42 13.81 7.81 3.90
N GLY A 43 13.98 8.91 4.63
CA GLY A 43 12.86 9.77 4.96
C GLY A 43 12.14 10.17 3.67
N THR A 44 10.85 10.37 3.74
CA THR A 44 10.08 10.81 2.56
C THR A 44 10.58 12.17 2.11
N LYS A 45 10.91 12.31 0.81
CA LYS A 45 11.47 13.54 0.22
C LYS A 45 10.58 14.78 0.40
N ASN A 46 9.30 14.61 0.67
CA ASN A 46 8.32 15.68 0.83
C ASN A 46 7.47 15.42 2.07
N THR A 47 7.12 16.48 2.81
CA THR A 47 6.19 16.47 3.95
C THR A 47 4.84 15.85 3.61
N PHE A 48 4.37 15.95 2.37
CA PHE A 48 3.14 15.33 1.88
C PHE A 48 3.16 13.80 1.82
N SER A 49 4.34 13.19 1.88
CA SER A 49 4.48 11.74 1.84
C SER A 49 4.31 11.09 3.22
N VAL A 50 4.46 11.86 4.30
CA VAL A 50 4.13 11.41 5.65
C VAL A 50 2.62 11.48 5.81
N ARG A 51 2.00 10.34 6.07
CA ARG A 51 0.56 10.23 6.19
C ARG A 51 0.15 9.02 7.00
N SER A 52 -1.03 9.06 7.57
CA SER A 52 -1.69 7.89 8.14
C SER A 52 -2.90 7.53 7.30
N ILE A 53 -3.10 6.25 7.05
CA ILE A 53 -4.21 5.71 6.27
C ILE A 53 -5.01 4.72 7.09
N TYR A 54 -6.33 4.81 7.05
CA TYR A 54 -7.20 3.80 7.63
C TYR A 54 -7.20 2.54 6.75
N LEU A 55 -7.17 1.40 7.42
CA LEU A 55 -7.31 0.08 6.80
C LEU A 55 -8.70 -0.49 7.15
N ASP A 56 -9.19 -1.39 6.31
CA ASP A 56 -10.41 -2.14 6.56
C ASP A 56 -10.16 -3.30 7.54
N ASP A 57 -11.25 -3.81 8.15
CA ASP A 57 -11.20 -4.88 9.16
C ASP A 57 -10.50 -6.14 8.64
N GLU A 58 -10.75 -6.52 7.38
CA GLU A 58 -10.16 -7.71 6.78
C GLU A 58 -8.64 -7.56 6.62
N THR A 59 -8.20 -6.40 6.12
CA THR A 59 -6.76 -6.09 5.98
C THR A 59 -6.08 -6.08 7.36
N CYS A 60 -6.71 -5.49 8.38
CA CYS A 60 -6.19 -5.49 9.75
C CYS A 60 -6.09 -6.92 10.32
N SER A 61 -7.10 -7.75 10.11
CA SER A 61 -7.11 -9.15 10.53
C SER A 61 -5.97 -9.95 9.88
N ILE A 62 -5.76 -9.76 8.57
CA ILE A 62 -4.65 -10.40 7.85
C ILE A 62 -3.30 -9.95 8.39
N LEU A 63 -3.11 -8.66 8.66
CA LEU A 63 -1.86 -8.15 9.23
C LEU A 63 -1.60 -8.68 10.63
N ASN A 64 -2.61 -8.75 11.49
CA ASN A 64 -2.49 -9.32 12.83
C ASN A 64 -2.11 -10.80 12.79
N LYS A 65 -2.74 -11.58 11.92
CA LYS A 65 -2.39 -12.98 11.70
C LYS A 65 -0.94 -13.12 11.21
N TRP A 66 -0.54 -12.30 10.25
CA TRP A 66 0.83 -12.24 9.74
C TRP A 66 1.85 -11.92 10.83
N LYS A 67 1.53 -10.95 11.72
CA LYS A 67 2.37 -10.62 12.88
C LYS A 67 2.60 -11.84 13.78
N GLN A 68 1.54 -12.60 14.06
CA GLN A 68 1.62 -13.80 14.89
C GLN A 68 2.43 -14.92 14.22
N GLU A 69 2.21 -15.15 12.93
CA GLU A 69 2.92 -16.19 12.18
C GLU A 69 4.42 -15.89 12.10
N THR A 70 4.81 -14.67 11.73
CA THR A 70 6.22 -14.27 11.64
C THR A 70 6.91 -14.26 13.00
N SER A 71 6.23 -13.87 14.06
CA SER A 71 6.77 -13.95 15.43
C SER A 71 7.05 -15.39 15.85
N ARG A 72 6.13 -16.32 15.52
CA ARG A 72 6.30 -17.76 15.81
C ARG A 72 7.48 -18.34 15.03
N GLU A 73 7.62 -18.04 13.75
CA GLU A 73 8.74 -18.51 12.92
C GLU A 73 10.08 -18.02 13.46
N LYS A 74 10.19 -16.76 13.83
CA LYS A 74 11.40 -16.19 14.42
C LYS A 74 11.77 -16.87 15.74
N TRP A 75 10.78 -17.15 16.57
CA TRP A 75 10.98 -17.87 17.83
C TRP A 75 11.52 -19.28 17.61
N GLN A 76 11.02 -20.00 16.61
CA GLN A 76 11.49 -21.33 16.23
C GLN A 76 12.93 -21.31 15.70
N LEU A 77 13.33 -20.24 15.03
CA LEU A 77 14.69 -20.07 14.51
C LEU A 77 15.67 -19.56 15.57
N SER A 78 15.26 -19.43 16.85
CA SER A 78 16.05 -18.86 17.94
C SER A 78 16.65 -17.47 17.63
N VAL A 79 16.03 -16.74 16.70
CA VAL A 79 16.39 -15.37 16.41
C VAL A 79 15.85 -14.50 17.55
N GLN A 80 16.75 -13.93 18.35
CA GLN A 80 16.35 -13.00 19.41
C GLN A 80 15.64 -11.79 18.77
N PRO A 81 14.37 -11.53 19.06
CA PRO A 81 13.69 -10.37 18.51
C PRO A 81 14.33 -9.11 19.07
N LEU A 82 14.76 -8.21 18.21
CA LEU A 82 14.72 -6.78 18.52
C LEU A 82 13.32 -6.48 19.01
N SER A 83 13.12 -5.46 19.86
CA SER A 83 11.77 -5.07 20.28
C SER A 83 10.81 -5.20 19.06
N LEU A 84 9.77 -6.03 19.19
CA LEU A 84 8.84 -6.41 18.12
C LEU A 84 8.39 -5.21 17.26
N ASP A 85 8.24 -4.05 17.91
CA ASP A 85 7.74 -2.84 17.27
C ASP A 85 8.72 -2.24 16.27
N LYS A 86 10.03 -2.44 16.43
CA LYS A 86 11.07 -1.92 15.52
C LYS A 86 11.37 -2.83 14.34
N GLU A 87 10.74 -4.01 14.30
CA GLU A 87 10.96 -4.96 13.23
C GLU A 87 10.17 -4.62 11.97
N PHE A 88 10.78 -4.84 10.82
CA PHE A 88 10.07 -4.72 9.55
C PHE A 88 8.90 -5.70 9.47
N MET A 89 7.75 -5.24 8.98
CA MET A 89 6.56 -6.06 8.78
C MET A 89 6.77 -7.16 7.73
N PHE A 90 7.59 -6.88 6.73
CA PHE A 90 7.85 -7.77 5.60
C PHE A 90 9.33 -8.03 5.47
N THR A 91 9.72 -9.27 5.77
CA THR A 91 11.11 -9.73 5.77
C THR A 91 11.22 -11.02 4.97
N TYR A 92 12.44 -11.43 4.67
CA TYR A 92 12.75 -12.76 4.16
C TYR A 92 14.02 -13.28 4.86
N CYS A 93 14.15 -14.60 4.92
CA CYS A 93 15.37 -15.24 5.38
C CYS A 93 16.33 -15.41 4.19
N ASN A 94 17.53 -14.86 4.30
CA ASN A 94 18.56 -15.02 3.28
C ASN A 94 19.21 -16.42 3.35
N ARG A 95 20.17 -16.71 2.47
CA ARG A 95 20.84 -18.02 2.42
C ARG A 95 21.70 -18.34 3.64
N ASP A 96 22.13 -17.32 4.35
CA ASP A 96 22.96 -17.40 5.55
C ASP A 96 22.12 -17.52 6.83
N GLY A 97 20.79 -17.57 6.69
CA GLY A 97 19.85 -17.69 7.81
C GLY A 97 19.50 -16.36 8.46
N GLU A 98 19.94 -15.23 7.90
CA GLU A 98 19.67 -13.91 8.45
C GLU A 98 18.31 -13.36 7.95
N ILE A 99 17.61 -12.65 8.83
CA ILE A 99 16.33 -12.02 8.49
C ILE A 99 16.58 -10.60 7.99
N GLU A 100 16.26 -10.37 6.73
CA GLU A 100 16.45 -9.10 6.05
C GLU A 100 15.15 -8.48 5.56
N PRO A 101 15.09 -7.14 5.39
CA PRO A 101 14.02 -6.47 4.67
C PRO A 101 13.93 -6.97 3.23
N LEU A 102 12.73 -7.00 2.65
CA LEU A 102 12.51 -7.47 1.28
C LEU A 102 13.44 -6.76 0.28
N HIS A 103 14.11 -7.54 -0.56
CA HIS A 103 14.93 -6.97 -1.62
C HIS A 103 14.08 -6.32 -2.73
N ALA A 104 14.69 -5.37 -3.48
CA ALA A 104 13.97 -4.50 -4.41
C ALA A 104 13.07 -5.23 -5.42
N ASP A 105 13.46 -6.42 -5.86
CA ASP A 105 12.73 -7.18 -6.89
C ASP A 105 11.81 -8.27 -6.33
N TYR A 106 11.73 -8.42 -5.00
CA TYR A 106 10.97 -9.50 -4.36
C TYR A 106 9.52 -9.56 -4.86
N ILE A 107 8.75 -8.48 -4.70
CA ILE A 107 7.36 -8.43 -5.17
C ILE A 107 7.27 -8.57 -6.69
N ASN A 108 8.19 -7.96 -7.44
CA ASN A 108 8.22 -8.10 -8.91
C ASN A 108 8.34 -9.56 -9.33
N ASN A 109 9.22 -10.33 -8.67
CA ASN A 109 9.46 -11.74 -8.97
C ASN A 109 8.25 -12.61 -8.57
N ILE A 110 7.64 -12.34 -7.41
CA ILE A 110 6.41 -13.03 -6.98
C ILE A 110 5.29 -12.77 -7.98
N LEU A 111 5.05 -11.52 -8.36
CA LEU A 111 4.01 -11.15 -9.32
C LEU A 111 4.23 -11.82 -10.67
N LYS A 112 5.46 -11.81 -11.20
CA LYS A 112 5.78 -12.52 -12.46
C LYS A 112 5.43 -14.00 -12.36
N ARG A 113 5.74 -14.66 -11.24
CA ARG A 113 5.44 -16.07 -11.00
C ARG A 113 3.94 -16.34 -10.96
N ILE A 114 3.18 -15.54 -10.20
CA ILE A 114 1.71 -15.69 -10.06
C ILE A 114 1.03 -15.44 -11.40
N ILE A 115 1.38 -14.34 -12.08
CA ILE A 115 0.82 -13.98 -13.39
C ILE A 115 1.02 -15.11 -14.39
N ARG A 116 2.24 -15.66 -14.47
CA ARG A 116 2.54 -16.78 -15.37
C ARG A 116 1.80 -18.06 -15.00
N LYS A 117 1.75 -18.38 -13.68
CA LYS A 117 1.09 -19.61 -13.18
C LYS A 117 -0.41 -19.62 -13.46
N HIS A 118 -1.06 -18.47 -13.36
CA HIS A 118 -2.53 -18.34 -13.45
C HIS A 118 -3.01 -17.64 -14.72
N ASN A 119 -2.10 -17.40 -15.68
CA ASN A 119 -2.40 -16.71 -16.95
C ASN A 119 -3.14 -15.38 -16.75
N LEU A 120 -2.71 -14.58 -15.79
CA LEU A 120 -3.34 -13.32 -15.43
C LEU A 120 -2.82 -12.16 -16.30
N LYS A 121 -3.61 -11.10 -16.41
CA LYS A 121 -3.16 -9.85 -17.03
C LYS A 121 -1.95 -9.30 -16.29
N LYS A 122 -0.92 -8.88 -17.05
CA LYS A 122 0.31 -8.34 -16.50
C LYS A 122 0.03 -7.05 -15.71
N ILE A 123 0.46 -7.02 -14.45
CA ILE A 123 0.39 -5.86 -13.58
C ILE A 123 1.73 -5.68 -12.86
N SER A 124 2.10 -4.44 -12.58
CA SER A 124 3.28 -4.08 -11.79
C SER A 124 2.86 -3.66 -10.36
N PRO A 125 3.78 -3.60 -9.39
CA PRO A 125 3.49 -3.03 -8.07
C PRO A 125 2.94 -1.60 -8.14
N HIS A 126 3.40 -0.80 -9.08
CA HIS A 126 2.87 0.54 -9.32
C HIS A 126 1.47 0.51 -9.94
N GLY A 127 1.19 -0.49 -10.78
CA GLY A 127 -0.13 -0.73 -11.36
C GLY A 127 -1.22 -0.95 -10.30
N PHE A 128 -0.91 -1.65 -9.20
CA PHE A 128 -1.86 -1.79 -8.08
C PHE A 128 -2.24 -0.43 -7.47
N ARG A 129 -1.27 0.45 -7.30
CA ARG A 129 -1.53 1.80 -6.80
C ARG A 129 -2.38 2.62 -7.78
N HIS A 130 -2.11 2.52 -9.09
CA HIS A 130 -2.95 3.15 -10.12
C HIS A 130 -4.39 2.61 -10.05
N THR A 131 -4.56 1.29 -9.99
CA THR A 131 -5.88 0.68 -9.85
C THR A 131 -6.59 1.16 -8.58
N HIS A 132 -5.88 1.22 -7.45
CA HIS A 132 -6.43 1.76 -6.21
C HIS A 132 -6.93 3.21 -6.37
N ALA A 133 -6.12 4.09 -6.97
CA ALA A 133 -6.51 5.47 -7.26
C ALA A 133 -7.75 5.56 -8.14
N THR A 134 -7.78 4.79 -9.24
CA THR A 134 -8.89 4.77 -10.18
C THR A 134 -10.18 4.30 -9.51
N LEU A 135 -10.13 3.20 -8.76
CA LEU A 135 -11.30 2.65 -8.06
C LEU A 135 -11.85 3.65 -7.02
N MET A 136 -10.99 4.32 -6.26
CA MET A 136 -11.44 5.33 -5.29
C MET A 136 -12.22 6.47 -5.98
N ILE A 137 -11.72 6.96 -7.12
CA ILE A 137 -12.41 8.01 -7.89
C ILE A 137 -13.70 7.48 -8.50
N GLU A 138 -13.72 6.28 -9.08
CA GLU A 138 -14.92 5.63 -9.63
C GLU A 138 -16.01 5.43 -8.59
N MET A 139 -15.63 5.15 -7.34
CA MET A 139 -16.53 5.07 -6.18
C MET A 139 -17.04 6.44 -5.72
N GLY A 140 -16.58 7.54 -6.31
CA GLY A 140 -16.99 8.89 -5.99
C GLY A 140 -16.23 9.52 -4.82
N ILE A 141 -15.10 8.95 -4.43
CA ILE A 141 -14.23 9.54 -3.40
C ILE A 141 -13.52 10.75 -4.01
N ASP A 142 -13.56 11.85 -3.28
CA ASP A 142 -12.97 13.10 -3.69
C ASP A 142 -11.49 12.96 -4.08
N PRO A 143 -11.06 13.54 -5.23
CA PRO A 143 -9.66 13.46 -5.68
C PRO A 143 -8.64 14.00 -4.69
N VAL A 144 -8.98 15.00 -3.87
CA VAL A 144 -8.10 15.54 -2.84
C VAL A 144 -7.87 14.52 -1.72
N ASN A 145 -8.94 13.85 -1.28
CA ASN A 145 -8.84 12.78 -0.28
C ASN A 145 -8.08 11.56 -0.81
N THR A 146 -8.32 11.21 -2.08
CA THR A 146 -7.54 10.16 -2.76
C THR A 146 -6.06 10.52 -2.85
N ALA A 147 -5.73 11.77 -3.23
CA ALA A 147 -4.36 12.26 -3.28
C ALA A 147 -3.66 12.23 -1.91
N LYS A 148 -4.35 12.66 -0.85
CA LYS A 148 -3.85 12.59 0.54
C LYS A 148 -3.54 11.14 0.94
N ARG A 149 -4.49 10.21 0.72
CA ARG A 149 -4.31 8.78 1.01
C ARG A 149 -3.10 8.20 0.30
N LEU A 150 -2.91 8.57 -0.95
CA LEU A 150 -1.78 8.12 -1.77
C LEU A 150 -0.46 8.85 -1.44
N GLY A 151 -0.49 10.01 -0.80
CA GLY A 151 0.69 10.84 -0.59
C GLY A 151 1.21 11.42 -1.92
N HIS A 152 0.29 11.95 -2.74
CA HIS A 152 0.62 12.77 -3.91
C HIS A 152 0.87 14.21 -3.46
N ALA A 153 1.88 14.84 -4.02
CA ALA A 153 2.19 16.24 -3.73
C ALA A 153 1.10 17.20 -4.24
N SER A 154 0.30 16.77 -5.21
CA SER A 154 -0.82 17.52 -5.78
C SER A 154 -1.96 16.59 -6.15
N SER A 155 -3.20 17.04 -5.98
CA SER A 155 -4.40 16.36 -6.46
C SER A 155 -4.43 16.24 -7.99
N GLN A 156 -3.70 17.11 -8.70
CA GLN A 156 -3.56 17.05 -10.16
C GLN A 156 -2.99 15.70 -10.62
N ILE A 157 -2.02 15.13 -9.91
CA ILE A 157 -1.44 13.81 -10.21
C ILE A 157 -2.54 12.72 -10.16
N THR A 158 -3.46 12.84 -9.22
CA THR A 158 -4.60 11.91 -9.09
C THR A 158 -5.60 12.13 -10.22
N LEU A 159 -5.91 13.37 -10.55
CA LEU A 159 -6.80 13.74 -11.65
C LEU A 159 -6.25 13.30 -13.01
N ASP A 160 -4.97 13.49 -13.26
CA ASP A 160 -4.33 13.05 -14.51
C ASP A 160 -4.39 11.53 -14.68
N THR A 161 -4.24 10.79 -13.58
CA THR A 161 -4.42 9.32 -13.57
C THR A 161 -5.83 8.91 -13.97
N TYR A 162 -6.83 9.73 -13.61
CA TYR A 162 -8.26 9.48 -13.86
C TYR A 162 -8.77 10.05 -15.19
N SER A 163 -8.13 11.04 -15.79
CA SER A 163 -8.60 11.73 -17.01
C SER A 163 -8.89 10.77 -18.18
N HIS A 164 -8.31 9.58 -18.17
CA HIS A 164 -8.59 8.52 -19.15
C HIS A 164 -9.89 7.72 -18.88
N ALA A 165 -10.52 7.87 -17.71
CA ALA A 165 -11.73 7.12 -17.30
C ALA A 165 -13.04 7.94 -17.42
N THR A 166 -12.97 9.22 -17.84
CA THR A 166 -14.00 10.23 -17.63
C THR A 166 -15.29 10.12 -18.46
N LYS A 167 -15.34 9.35 -19.56
CA LYS A 167 -16.59 9.23 -20.36
C LYS A 167 -17.72 8.50 -19.62
N ALA A 168 -17.41 7.55 -18.75
CA ALA A 168 -18.40 6.88 -17.90
C ALA A 168 -18.83 7.75 -16.72
N GLY A 169 -17.92 8.55 -16.17
CA GLY A 169 -18.17 9.44 -15.04
C GLY A 169 -19.13 10.58 -15.35
N GLU A 170 -19.14 11.13 -16.56
CA GLU A 170 -20.02 12.20 -16.97
C GLU A 170 -21.50 11.77 -16.93
N LYS A 171 -21.80 10.61 -17.52
CA LYS A 171 -23.15 10.02 -17.50
C LYS A 171 -23.62 9.71 -16.08
N GLN A 172 -22.75 9.17 -15.24
CA GLN A 172 -23.05 8.85 -13.85
C GLN A 172 -23.30 10.11 -13.00
N SER A 173 -22.57 11.19 -13.24
CA SER A 173 -22.76 12.48 -12.56
C SER A 173 -24.12 13.09 -12.83
N ILE A 174 -24.57 13.08 -14.08
CA ILE A 174 -25.91 13.58 -14.46
C ILE A 174 -27.02 12.74 -13.82
N THR A 175 -26.86 11.41 -13.78
CA THR A 175 -27.83 10.52 -13.11
C THR A 175 -27.93 10.82 -11.61
N LYS A 176 -26.79 10.92 -10.91
CA LYS A 176 -26.74 11.28 -9.48
C LYS A 176 -27.34 12.66 -9.20
N PHE A 177 -27.09 13.64 -10.07
CA PHE A 177 -27.68 14.99 -9.95
C PHE A 177 -29.18 14.93 -10.08
N ALA A 178 -29.72 14.23 -11.07
CA ALA A 178 -31.15 14.05 -11.26
C ALA A 178 -31.83 13.35 -10.07
N GLU A 179 -31.18 12.28 -9.52
CA GLU A 179 -31.66 11.59 -8.32
C GLU A 179 -31.68 12.51 -7.09
N TYR A 180 -30.67 13.37 -6.91
CA TYR A 180 -30.61 14.32 -5.80
C TYR A 180 -31.75 15.35 -5.89
N LEU A 181 -31.99 15.90 -7.08
CA LEU A 181 -33.10 16.85 -7.29
C LEU A 181 -34.49 16.22 -7.07
N ASN A 182 -34.64 14.92 -7.41
CA ASN A 182 -35.90 14.22 -7.19
C ASN A 182 -36.15 13.86 -5.72
N LYS A 183 -35.10 13.70 -4.91
CA LYS A 183 -35.22 13.49 -3.45
C LYS A 183 -35.48 14.79 -2.68
N ALA A 184 -35.23 15.95 -3.27
CA ALA A 184 -35.43 17.26 -2.67
C ALA A 184 -36.82 17.85 -2.94
N LYS A 185 -37.68 17.14 -3.68
CA LYS A 185 -39.11 17.42 -3.89
C LYS A 185 -39.97 16.60 -2.94
#